data_40b4fb55d87aca0dc96b9a8a7c3bfb22
#
_entry.id   40b4fb55d87aca0dc96b9a8a7c3bfb22
#
_cell.length_a   1.000
_cell.length_b   1.000
_cell.length_c   1.000
_cell.angle_alpha   90.00
_cell.angle_beta   90.00
_cell.angle_gamma   90.00
#
_symmetry.space_group_name_H-M   'P 1'
#
loop_
_entity.id
_entity.type
_entity.pdbx_description
1 polymer ?
#
loop_
_entity_poly.entity_id
_entity_poly.type
_entity_poly.pdbx_seq_one_letter_code
_entity_poly.pdbx_strand_id
1 'polypeptide(L)'
;MGQATLLAGELRQGTCKGAARATRRAGRVPAVIYGNKEASVLISIDPLDLLQQLRGPGFFARVYEIEIGGKKHRVLARDLQVDPVTDRPIHVDFMRFSEATRLNIDVQVVFENHEESPGLKRGGVLNVVRHTVEMRCKPDSIPESITVDLTGLDIGDSVHISAIEVPEDVELAVADRDFTVATIAAPTIEVEEEEEEGEEGEEGIEGEEGEGEEGEEGVEGKEGEEKAEGEEGEAKAEGEEKAKGKKDSKS
;
A
#
# COMPACT_ATOMS: atom_id res chain seq x y z
N MET A 1 4.97 28.80 -3.11
CA MET A 1 4.45 28.58 -1.75
C MET A 1 3.19 27.75 -1.89
N GLY A 2 3.26 26.45 -1.56
CA GLY A 2 2.10 25.56 -1.59
C GLY A 2 1.04 26.08 -0.62
N GLN A 3 -0.19 26.21 -1.09
CA GLN A 3 -1.31 26.62 -0.24
C GLN A 3 -1.59 25.49 0.74
N ALA A 4 -1.44 25.74 2.04
CA ALA A 4 -1.81 24.78 3.06
C ALA A 4 -3.34 24.55 3.02
N THR A 5 -3.75 23.30 2.89
CA THR A 5 -5.16 22.92 2.88
C THR A 5 -5.70 22.82 4.30
N LEU A 6 -6.78 23.55 4.59
CA LEU A 6 -7.40 23.55 5.91
C LEU A 6 -8.29 22.30 6.08
N LEU A 7 -8.10 21.58 7.19
CA LEU A 7 -8.94 20.48 7.61
C LEU A 7 -9.49 20.72 9.01
N ALA A 8 -10.78 20.47 9.22
CA ALA A 8 -11.40 20.56 10.53
C ALA A 8 -11.20 19.27 11.32
N GLY A 9 -10.56 19.35 12.48
CA GLY A 9 -10.33 18.23 13.38
C GLY A 9 -10.99 18.42 14.74
N GLU A 10 -11.66 17.38 15.25
CA GLU A 10 -12.19 17.36 16.62
C GLU A 10 -11.34 16.45 17.50
N LEU A 11 -11.09 16.90 18.73
CA LEU A 11 -10.41 16.08 19.72
C LEU A 11 -11.25 14.85 20.07
N ARG A 12 -10.63 13.68 20.03
CA ARG A 12 -11.25 12.45 20.51
C ARG A 12 -10.62 11.95 21.80
N GLN A 13 -11.41 11.37 22.67
CA GLN A 13 -10.97 10.74 23.90
C GLN A 13 -10.76 9.23 23.67
N GLY A 14 -9.65 8.71 24.18
CA GLY A 14 -9.35 7.28 24.17
C GLY A 14 -8.54 6.80 22.97
N THR A 15 -7.51 5.99 23.29
CA THR A 15 -6.55 5.42 22.35
C THR A 15 -6.90 3.99 21.94
N CYS A 16 -7.87 3.35 22.63
CA CYS A 16 -8.15 1.94 22.46
C CYS A 16 -8.94 1.62 21.18
N LYS A 17 -8.88 0.34 20.77
CA LYS A 17 -9.63 -0.21 19.63
C LYS A 17 -11.13 0.10 19.68
N GLY A 18 -11.71 0.11 20.91
CA GLY A 18 -13.13 0.42 21.11
C GLY A 18 -13.47 1.86 20.76
N ALA A 19 -12.63 2.83 21.17
CA ALA A 19 -12.83 4.25 20.87
C ALA A 19 -12.73 4.53 19.36
N ALA A 20 -11.74 3.95 18.66
CA ALA A 20 -11.60 4.09 17.22
C ALA A 20 -12.83 3.51 16.47
N ARG A 21 -13.34 2.35 16.90
CA ARG A 21 -14.57 1.77 16.35
C ARG A 21 -15.82 2.63 16.63
N ALA A 22 -15.90 3.28 17.80
CA ALA A 22 -16.99 4.19 18.12
C ALA A 22 -16.95 5.42 17.21
N THR A 23 -15.79 6.02 16.97
CA THR A 23 -15.59 7.14 16.04
C THR A 23 -16.07 6.78 14.63
N ARG A 24 -15.68 5.60 14.11
CA ARG A 24 -16.14 5.15 12.78
C ARG A 24 -17.64 4.89 12.72
N ARG A 25 -18.26 4.37 13.78
CA ARG A 25 -19.72 4.20 13.85
C ARG A 25 -20.46 5.53 13.90
N ALA A 26 -19.82 6.58 14.44
CA ALA A 26 -20.33 7.94 14.39
C ALA A 26 -20.14 8.62 13.02
N GLY A 27 -19.60 7.88 12.02
CA GLY A 27 -19.38 8.40 10.67
C GLY A 27 -18.14 9.27 10.52
N ARG A 28 -17.19 9.24 11.47
CA ARG A 28 -15.95 10.03 11.41
C ARG A 28 -14.72 9.15 11.28
N VAL A 29 -13.66 9.69 10.67
CA VAL A 29 -12.39 8.99 10.51
C VAL A 29 -11.48 9.32 11.69
N PRO A 30 -11.02 8.32 12.47
CA PRO A 30 -10.02 8.54 13.50
C PRO A 30 -8.68 8.85 12.87
N ALA A 31 -7.97 9.85 13.41
CA ALA A 31 -6.64 10.21 12.99
C ALA A 31 -5.74 10.53 14.21
N VAL A 32 -4.43 10.54 13.97
CA VAL A 32 -3.42 10.83 14.99
C VAL A 32 -2.45 11.85 14.43
N ILE A 33 -2.12 12.87 15.24
CA ILE A 33 -1.07 13.83 14.94
C ILE A 33 0.09 13.58 15.89
N TYR A 34 1.28 13.28 15.36
CA TYR A 34 2.49 13.04 16.14
C TYR A 34 3.70 13.77 15.53
N GLY A 35 4.82 13.74 16.20
CA GLY A 35 6.07 14.33 15.73
C GLY A 35 6.46 15.58 16.48
N ASN A 36 7.60 16.19 16.08
CA ASN A 36 8.18 17.40 16.65
C ASN A 36 8.41 17.33 18.18
N LYS A 37 8.69 16.13 18.74
CA LYS A 37 8.90 15.88 20.19
C LYS A 37 7.74 16.33 21.09
N GLU A 38 6.58 16.60 20.52
CA GLU A 38 5.35 16.92 21.25
C GLU A 38 4.51 15.66 21.46
N ALA A 39 3.61 15.72 22.46
CA ALA A 39 2.67 14.63 22.70
C ALA A 39 1.76 14.41 21.49
N SER A 40 1.44 13.15 21.23
CA SER A 40 0.49 12.80 20.17
C SER A 40 -0.91 13.28 20.50
N VAL A 41 -1.60 13.84 19.51
CA VAL A 41 -2.97 14.32 19.63
C VAL A 41 -3.89 13.41 18.84
N LEU A 42 -4.91 12.90 19.50
CA LEU A 42 -5.92 12.06 18.88
C LEU A 42 -7.06 12.92 18.37
N ILE A 43 -7.39 12.78 17.11
CA ILE A 43 -8.42 13.56 16.45
C ILE A 43 -9.39 12.67 15.68
N SER A 44 -10.51 13.25 15.29
CA SER A 44 -11.42 12.70 14.30
C SER A 44 -11.69 13.75 13.23
N ILE A 45 -11.72 13.31 11.98
CA ILE A 45 -11.90 14.16 10.80
C ILE A 45 -13.17 13.72 10.07
N ASP A 46 -13.80 14.66 9.36
CA ASP A 46 -14.92 14.34 8.49
C ASP A 46 -14.45 13.51 7.28
N PRO A 47 -15.08 12.38 6.98
CA PRO A 47 -14.69 11.56 5.83
C PRO A 47 -14.91 12.26 4.50
N LEU A 48 -15.86 13.19 4.37
CA LEU A 48 -16.11 13.92 3.12
C LEU A 48 -14.96 14.86 2.79
N ASP A 49 -14.48 15.62 3.77
CA ASP A 49 -13.34 16.53 3.61
C ASP A 49 -12.09 15.74 3.21
N LEU A 50 -11.87 14.61 3.86
CA LEU A 50 -10.73 13.73 3.58
C LEU A 50 -10.81 13.10 2.18
N LEU A 51 -11.98 12.59 1.78
CA LEU A 51 -12.20 12.03 0.45
C LEU A 51 -12.01 13.06 -0.67
N GLN A 52 -12.40 14.31 -0.42
CA GLN A 52 -12.17 15.39 -1.37
C GLN A 52 -10.67 15.62 -1.60
N GLN A 53 -9.86 15.55 -0.56
CA GLN A 53 -8.41 15.69 -0.68
C GLN A 53 -7.74 14.47 -1.32
N LEU A 54 -8.29 13.26 -1.09
CA LEU A 54 -7.79 12.02 -1.68
C LEU A 54 -8.04 11.91 -3.19
N ARG A 55 -9.06 12.59 -3.71
CA ARG A 55 -9.35 12.60 -5.16
C ARG A 55 -8.30 13.36 -5.97
N GLY A 56 -7.60 14.29 -5.36
CA GLY A 56 -6.52 15.03 -6.02
C GLY A 56 -5.19 14.30 -5.91
N PRO A 57 -4.27 14.53 -6.86
CA PRO A 57 -2.92 14.02 -6.74
C PRO A 57 -2.19 14.66 -5.56
N GLY A 58 -1.16 13.97 -5.03
CA GLY A 58 -0.27 14.56 -4.05
C GLY A 58 -0.81 14.61 -2.62
N PHE A 59 -1.74 13.75 -2.21
CA PHE A 59 -2.24 13.71 -0.83
C PHE A 59 -1.11 13.63 0.20
N PHE A 60 -0.10 12.79 -0.02
CA PHE A 60 1.06 12.65 0.86
C PHE A 60 2.12 13.75 0.69
N ALA A 61 2.07 14.48 -0.41
CA ALA A 61 2.99 15.58 -0.72
C ALA A 61 2.45 16.97 -0.33
N ARG A 62 1.22 17.05 0.15
CA ARG A 62 0.56 18.31 0.49
C ARG A 62 0.60 18.61 1.98
N VAL A 63 0.88 19.88 2.32
CA VAL A 63 0.85 20.34 3.69
C VAL A 63 -0.59 20.68 4.10
N TYR A 64 -1.01 20.15 5.24
CA TYR A 64 -2.33 20.40 5.83
C TYR A 64 -2.23 21.28 7.07
N GLU A 65 -3.20 22.17 7.24
CA GLU A 65 -3.45 22.87 8.50
C GLU A 65 -4.68 22.26 9.16
N ILE A 66 -4.47 21.56 10.28
CA ILE A 66 -5.58 20.97 11.03
C ILE A 66 -5.94 21.90 12.18
N GLU A 67 -7.18 22.40 12.19
CA GLU A 67 -7.71 23.23 13.27
C GLU A 67 -8.32 22.33 14.35
N ILE A 68 -7.80 22.47 15.58
CA ILE A 68 -8.24 21.71 16.74
C ILE A 68 -8.45 22.67 17.91
N GLY A 69 -9.70 22.87 18.30
CA GLY A 69 -10.02 23.73 19.44
C GLY A 69 -9.44 25.16 19.33
N GLY A 70 -9.41 25.71 18.12
CA GLY A 70 -8.88 27.07 17.84
C GLY A 70 -7.36 27.14 17.68
N LYS A 71 -6.65 26.00 17.75
CA LYS A 71 -5.22 25.91 17.44
C LYS A 71 -5.01 25.26 16.08
N LYS A 72 -4.17 25.86 15.26
CA LYS A 72 -3.78 25.33 13.96
C LYS A 72 -2.50 24.52 14.09
N HIS A 73 -2.51 23.30 13.55
CA HIS A 73 -1.35 22.42 13.50
C HIS A 73 -0.98 22.21 12.02
N ARG A 74 0.24 22.59 11.65
CA ARG A 74 0.81 22.26 10.32
C ARG A 74 1.32 20.85 10.34
N VAL A 75 0.80 20.02 9.44
CA VAL A 75 1.08 18.59 9.41
C VAL A 75 1.15 18.10 7.97
N LEU A 76 1.81 16.94 7.80
CA LEU A 76 1.88 16.19 6.56
C LEU A 76 1.20 14.83 6.78
N ALA A 77 0.45 14.34 5.82
CA ALA A 77 -0.07 12.98 5.85
C ALA A 77 1.09 11.98 5.68
N ARG A 78 1.22 10.99 6.57
CA ARG A 78 2.28 9.99 6.51
C ARG A 78 1.77 8.62 6.11
N ASP A 79 0.60 8.24 6.62
CA ASP A 79 -0.02 6.97 6.33
C ASP A 79 -1.54 7.12 6.22
N LEU A 80 -2.13 6.34 5.34
CA LEU A 80 -3.56 6.29 5.09
C LEU A 80 -4.00 4.84 4.96
N GLN A 81 -4.90 4.43 5.83
CA GLN A 81 -5.55 3.14 5.74
C GLN A 81 -6.93 3.32 5.11
N VAL A 82 -7.17 2.60 4.04
CA VAL A 82 -8.46 2.56 3.36
C VAL A 82 -9.07 1.18 3.45
N ASP A 83 -10.38 1.10 3.34
CA ASP A 83 -11.11 -0.15 3.23
C ASP A 83 -10.97 -0.68 1.80
N PRO A 84 -10.46 -1.92 1.59
CA PRO A 84 -10.16 -2.44 0.24
C PRO A 84 -11.39 -2.71 -0.63
N VAL A 85 -12.60 -2.68 -0.05
CA VAL A 85 -13.85 -2.94 -0.77
C VAL A 85 -14.61 -1.65 -1.08
N THR A 86 -14.59 -0.70 -0.13
CA THR A 86 -15.39 0.54 -0.24
C THR A 86 -14.56 1.78 -0.53
N ASP A 87 -13.22 1.67 -0.56
CA ASP A 87 -12.24 2.75 -0.69
C ASP A 87 -12.41 3.90 0.32
N ARG A 88 -13.10 3.62 1.42
CA ARG A 88 -13.32 4.61 2.47
C ARG A 88 -12.13 4.68 3.41
N PRO A 89 -11.70 5.89 3.80
CA PRO A 89 -10.61 6.05 4.75
C PRO A 89 -11.01 5.51 6.13
N ILE A 90 -10.16 4.63 6.67
CA ILE A 90 -10.32 3.99 7.98
C ILE A 90 -9.51 4.72 9.05
N HIS A 91 -8.30 5.15 8.71
CA HIS A 91 -7.37 5.81 9.61
C HIS A 91 -6.41 6.70 8.84
N VAL A 92 -6.02 7.82 9.41
CA VAL A 92 -5.00 8.71 8.84
C VAL A 92 -3.98 9.08 9.91
N ASP A 93 -2.72 8.99 9.54
CA ASP A 93 -1.60 9.38 10.36
C ASP A 93 -1.00 10.68 9.84
N PHE A 94 -0.94 11.70 10.71
CA PHE A 94 -0.35 12.98 10.41
C PHE A 94 0.92 13.20 11.21
N MET A 95 1.96 13.67 10.54
CA MET A 95 3.24 14.00 11.14
C MET A 95 3.41 15.51 11.20
N ARG A 96 3.71 16.04 12.40
CA ARG A 96 4.19 17.42 12.56
C ARG A 96 5.64 17.50 12.11
N PHE A 97 5.97 18.56 11.46
CA PHE A 97 7.34 18.82 11.01
C PHE A 97 7.81 20.20 11.49
N SER A 98 9.12 20.35 11.52
CA SER A 98 9.79 21.64 11.72
C SER A 98 10.31 22.13 10.38
N GLU A 99 10.29 23.42 10.14
CA GLU A 99 10.78 24.06 8.90
C GLU A 99 12.23 23.71 8.56
N ALA A 100 13.03 23.37 9.57
CA ALA A 100 14.43 22.97 9.39
C ALA A 100 14.64 21.49 9.08
N THR A 101 13.59 20.67 9.14
CA THR A 101 13.72 19.20 9.01
C THR A 101 13.50 18.80 7.56
N ARG A 102 14.44 18.03 6.99
CA ARG A 102 14.22 17.36 5.71
C ARG A 102 13.33 16.15 5.92
N LEU A 103 12.32 16.02 5.09
CA LEU A 103 11.31 14.97 5.15
C LEU A 103 11.46 14.03 3.95
N ASN A 104 11.34 12.75 4.19
CA ASN A 104 11.17 11.78 3.11
C ASN A 104 9.68 11.69 2.80
N ILE A 105 9.31 11.95 1.57
CA ILE A 105 7.93 12.03 1.10
C ILE A 105 7.80 11.22 -0.18
N ASP A 106 6.70 10.48 -0.28
CA ASP A 106 6.32 9.75 -1.48
C ASP A 106 5.52 10.68 -2.39
N VAL A 107 6.13 11.09 -3.50
CA VAL A 107 5.51 11.98 -4.49
C VAL A 107 4.95 11.16 -5.62
N GLN A 108 3.71 11.44 -6.01
CA GLN A 108 3.01 10.74 -7.08
C GLN A 108 3.57 11.14 -8.44
N VAL A 109 3.74 10.13 -9.31
CA VAL A 109 4.12 10.32 -10.71
C VAL A 109 2.86 10.47 -11.55
N VAL A 110 2.84 11.51 -12.37
CA VAL A 110 1.77 11.78 -13.34
C VAL A 110 2.36 11.68 -14.74
N PHE A 111 1.74 10.88 -15.58
CA PHE A 111 2.16 10.71 -16.97
C PHE A 111 1.36 11.64 -17.88
N GLU A 112 2.07 12.40 -18.69
CA GLU A 112 1.47 13.33 -19.66
C GLU A 112 1.80 12.91 -21.10
N ASN A 113 1.05 13.49 -22.07
CA ASN A 113 1.27 13.29 -23.49
C ASN A 113 1.12 11.83 -23.97
N HIS A 114 0.16 11.09 -23.38
CA HIS A 114 -0.17 9.72 -23.80
C HIS A 114 -0.47 9.64 -25.31
N GLU A 115 -1.15 10.67 -25.85
CA GLU A 115 -1.54 10.73 -27.26
C GLU A 115 -0.36 11.01 -28.20
N GLU A 116 0.76 11.51 -27.71
CA GLU A 116 1.94 11.83 -28.51
C GLU A 116 2.96 10.69 -28.58
N SER A 117 2.78 9.65 -27.79
CA SER A 117 3.62 8.46 -27.81
C SER A 117 3.31 7.57 -29.03
N PRO A 118 4.27 7.31 -29.90
CA PRO A 118 4.09 6.40 -31.03
C PRO A 118 3.85 4.95 -30.60
N GLY A 119 4.43 4.54 -29.47
CA GLY A 119 4.24 3.21 -28.89
C GLY A 119 2.79 2.96 -28.47
N LEU A 120 2.18 3.91 -27.76
CA LEU A 120 0.77 3.83 -27.35
C LEU A 120 -0.18 3.89 -28.54
N LYS A 121 0.11 4.72 -29.57
CA LYS A 121 -0.66 4.77 -30.82
C LYS A 121 -0.67 3.46 -31.59
N ARG A 122 0.39 2.68 -31.51
CA ARG A 122 0.52 1.36 -32.14
C ARG A 122 -0.14 0.22 -31.34
N GLY A 123 -0.81 0.56 -30.23
CA GLY A 123 -1.47 -0.42 -29.37
C GLY A 123 -0.60 -0.93 -28.22
N GLY A 124 0.53 -0.31 -27.96
CA GLY A 124 1.33 -0.60 -26.75
C GLY A 124 0.57 -0.26 -25.48
N VAL A 125 0.91 -0.93 -24.39
CA VAL A 125 0.33 -0.72 -23.07
C VAL A 125 1.35 -0.06 -22.17
N LEU A 126 0.97 1.05 -21.50
CA LEU A 126 1.79 1.68 -20.49
C LEU A 126 1.78 0.82 -19.22
N ASN A 127 2.91 0.21 -18.92
CA ASN A 127 3.13 -0.52 -17.67
C ASN A 127 3.84 0.38 -16.67
N VAL A 128 3.11 0.83 -15.65
CA VAL A 128 3.65 1.68 -14.58
C VAL A 128 4.27 0.79 -13.52
N VAL A 129 5.61 0.82 -13.43
CA VAL A 129 6.38 0.06 -12.43
C VAL A 129 6.32 0.74 -11.07
N ARG A 130 6.35 2.07 -11.06
CA ARG A 130 6.27 2.87 -9.82
C ARG A 130 5.30 4.02 -9.98
N HIS A 131 4.31 4.06 -9.12
CA HIS A 131 3.32 5.14 -9.05
C HIS A 131 3.80 6.31 -8.18
N THR A 132 4.77 6.06 -7.30
CA THR A 132 5.33 7.05 -6.38
C THR A 132 6.86 6.97 -6.37
N VAL A 133 7.49 8.12 -6.16
CA VAL A 133 8.94 8.24 -5.99
C VAL A 133 9.22 8.87 -4.64
N GLU A 134 10.08 8.21 -3.84
CA GLU A 134 10.49 8.71 -2.54
C GLU A 134 11.54 9.81 -2.72
N MET A 135 11.22 10.98 -2.20
CA MET A 135 12.06 12.17 -2.28
C MET A 135 12.33 12.77 -0.91
N ARG A 136 13.48 13.39 -0.79
CA ARG A 136 13.91 14.11 0.39
C ARG A 136 13.89 15.61 0.13
N CYS A 137 12.95 16.31 0.74
CA CYS A 137 12.73 17.74 0.53
C CYS A 137 12.47 18.50 1.83
N LYS A 138 12.52 19.84 1.73
CA LYS A 138 12.05 20.72 2.78
C LYS A 138 10.53 20.87 2.69
N PRO A 139 9.83 21.15 3.82
CA PRO A 139 8.37 21.30 3.84
C PRO A 139 7.82 22.37 2.89
N ASP A 140 8.63 23.39 2.59
CA ASP A 140 8.21 24.53 1.77
C ASP A 140 8.42 24.28 0.25
N SER A 141 9.22 23.27 -0.13
CA SER A 141 9.55 22.92 -1.52
C SER A 141 9.08 21.53 -1.93
N ILE A 142 7.97 21.07 -1.35
CA ILE A 142 7.36 19.78 -1.69
C ILE A 142 6.64 19.91 -3.05
N PRO A 143 7.02 19.16 -4.09
CA PRO A 143 6.27 19.10 -5.33
C PRO A 143 4.98 18.29 -5.13
N GLU A 144 3.86 18.73 -5.68
CA GLU A 144 2.59 18.00 -5.59
C GLU A 144 2.61 16.72 -6.43
N SER A 145 3.27 16.75 -7.58
CA SER A 145 3.44 15.61 -8.48
C SER A 145 4.71 15.78 -9.31
N ILE A 146 5.17 14.67 -9.85
CA ILE A 146 6.27 14.62 -10.82
C ILE A 146 5.66 14.29 -12.16
N THR A 147 5.90 15.15 -13.15
CA THR A 147 5.41 14.92 -14.51
C THR A 147 6.43 14.12 -15.29
N VAL A 148 5.97 13.08 -15.95
CA VAL A 148 6.74 12.25 -16.88
C VAL A 148 6.17 12.40 -18.26
N ASP A 149 6.98 12.89 -19.20
CA ASP A 149 6.59 13.05 -20.59
C ASP A 149 6.79 11.73 -21.35
N LEU A 150 5.74 11.26 -22.02
CA LEU A 150 5.74 10.04 -22.82
C LEU A 150 5.95 10.32 -24.32
N THR A 151 6.22 11.57 -24.71
CA THR A 151 6.40 11.96 -26.10
C THR A 151 7.57 11.21 -26.75
N GLY A 152 7.31 10.61 -27.91
CA GLY A 152 8.35 9.95 -28.72
C GLY A 152 8.77 8.56 -28.27
N LEU A 153 8.20 8.03 -27.18
CA LEU A 153 8.50 6.67 -26.71
C LEU A 153 7.80 5.62 -27.56
N ASP A 154 8.53 4.58 -27.98
CA ASP A 154 8.02 3.45 -28.74
C ASP A 154 7.83 2.19 -27.86
N ILE A 155 7.27 1.14 -28.46
CA ILE A 155 7.09 -0.14 -27.79
C ILE A 155 8.46 -0.75 -27.46
N GLY A 156 8.65 -1.12 -26.20
CA GLY A 156 9.91 -1.62 -25.66
C GLY A 156 10.74 -0.58 -24.92
N ASP A 157 10.38 0.71 -25.03
CA ASP A 157 11.09 1.77 -24.32
C ASP A 157 10.71 1.81 -22.84
N SER A 158 11.67 2.23 -22.01
CA SER A 158 11.51 2.41 -20.58
C SER A 158 11.90 3.81 -20.15
N VAL A 159 11.14 4.38 -19.24
CA VAL A 159 11.44 5.66 -18.62
C VAL A 159 12.13 5.41 -17.28
N HIS A 160 13.34 5.94 -17.15
CA HIS A 160 14.14 5.89 -15.94
C HIS A 160 14.03 7.19 -15.16
N ILE A 161 14.33 7.13 -13.87
CA ILE A 161 14.29 8.31 -13.00
C ILE A 161 15.24 9.43 -13.45
N SER A 162 16.37 9.08 -14.07
CA SER A 162 17.35 10.02 -14.60
C SER A 162 16.82 10.90 -15.75
N ALA A 163 15.76 10.46 -16.44
CA ALA A 163 15.12 11.19 -17.53
C ALA A 163 14.02 12.16 -17.05
N ILE A 164 13.73 12.18 -15.73
CA ILE A 164 12.64 12.96 -15.15
C ILE A 164 13.18 14.27 -14.59
N GLU A 165 12.49 15.37 -14.87
CA GLU A 165 12.82 16.67 -14.33
C GLU A 165 12.46 16.74 -12.84
N VAL A 166 13.49 16.75 -11.99
CA VAL A 166 13.35 16.92 -10.54
C VAL A 166 13.66 18.37 -10.19
N PRO A 167 12.83 19.04 -9.36
CA PRO A 167 13.13 20.40 -8.89
C PRO A 167 14.48 20.47 -8.13
N GLU A 168 15.20 21.59 -8.27
CA GLU A 168 16.57 21.77 -7.73
C GLU A 168 16.65 21.64 -6.18
N ASP A 169 15.55 21.88 -5.47
CA ASP A 169 15.48 21.82 -3.99
C ASP A 169 15.16 20.44 -3.43
N VAL A 170 15.02 19.42 -4.29
CA VAL A 170 14.58 18.07 -3.94
C VAL A 170 15.67 17.05 -4.25
N GLU A 171 15.99 16.22 -3.27
CA GLU A 171 16.94 15.13 -3.42
C GLU A 171 16.18 13.81 -3.56
N LEU A 172 16.54 12.94 -4.48
CA LEU A 172 16.00 11.57 -4.52
C LEU A 172 16.49 10.80 -3.30
N ALA A 173 15.60 10.08 -2.63
CA ALA A 173 15.97 9.25 -1.46
C ALA A 173 16.90 8.10 -1.87
N VAL A 174 16.74 7.59 -3.09
CA VAL A 174 17.59 6.56 -3.70
C VAL A 174 18.31 7.16 -4.89
N ALA A 175 19.42 7.85 -4.62
CA ALA A 175 20.27 8.44 -5.68
C ALA A 175 21.22 7.42 -6.33
N ASP A 176 21.50 6.30 -5.67
CA ASP A 176 22.53 5.33 -6.08
C ASP A 176 22.08 4.38 -7.19
N ARG A 177 20.81 4.35 -7.55
CA ARG A 177 20.24 3.43 -8.56
C ARG A 177 19.34 4.16 -9.51
N ASP A 178 19.59 3.98 -10.80
CA ASP A 178 18.69 4.40 -11.85
C ASP A 178 17.60 3.33 -12.01
N PHE A 179 16.43 3.61 -11.46
CA PHE A 179 15.32 2.68 -11.51
C PHE A 179 14.30 3.08 -12.58
N THR A 180 13.66 2.08 -13.15
CA THR A 180 12.59 2.27 -14.13
C THR A 180 11.30 2.72 -13.43
N VAL A 181 10.68 3.75 -13.96
CA VAL A 181 9.39 4.29 -13.49
C VAL A 181 8.23 3.72 -14.30
N ALA A 182 8.36 3.69 -15.62
CA ALA A 182 7.36 3.13 -16.51
C ALA A 182 8.01 2.47 -17.74
N THR A 183 7.30 1.54 -18.37
CA THR A 183 7.68 0.90 -19.62
C THR A 183 6.49 0.82 -20.56
N ILE A 184 6.75 0.91 -21.88
CA ILE A 184 5.72 0.66 -22.89
C ILE A 184 5.89 -0.78 -23.40
N ALA A 185 5.00 -1.66 -22.98
CA ALA A 185 5.01 -3.07 -23.39
C ALA A 185 4.16 -3.30 -24.66
N ALA A 186 4.53 -4.30 -25.45
CA ALA A 186 3.66 -4.77 -26.51
C ALA A 186 2.36 -5.35 -25.92
N PRO A 187 1.22 -5.19 -26.60
CA PRO A 187 -0.01 -5.83 -26.14
C PRO A 187 0.16 -7.35 -26.16
N THR A 188 -0.25 -8.00 -25.10
CA THR A 188 -0.37 -9.47 -25.08
C THR A 188 -1.57 -9.84 -25.93
N ILE A 189 -1.34 -10.39 -27.11
CA ILE A 189 -2.40 -11.01 -27.90
C ILE A 189 -2.58 -12.39 -27.25
N GLU A 190 -3.66 -12.59 -26.53
CA GLU A 190 -4.15 -13.93 -26.24
C GLU A 190 -4.60 -14.50 -27.58
N VAL A 191 -3.77 -15.35 -28.18
CA VAL A 191 -4.20 -16.21 -29.27
C VAL A 191 -5.07 -17.27 -28.60
N GLU A 192 -6.39 -17.07 -28.63
CA GLU A 192 -7.30 -18.21 -28.47
C GLU A 192 -6.94 -19.15 -29.61
N GLU A 193 -6.20 -20.20 -29.33
CA GLU A 193 -6.12 -21.37 -30.17
C GLU A 193 -7.55 -21.94 -30.18
N GLU A 194 -8.36 -21.52 -31.16
CA GLU A 194 -9.50 -22.30 -31.60
C GLU A 194 -8.92 -23.64 -32.08
N GLU A 195 -9.04 -24.65 -31.22
CA GLU A 195 -8.92 -26.04 -31.63
C GLU A 195 -10.01 -26.28 -32.69
N GLU A 196 -9.69 -26.06 -33.97
CA GLU A 196 -10.42 -26.63 -35.06
C GLU A 196 -10.28 -28.17 -34.94
N GLU A 197 -11.26 -28.79 -34.30
CA GLU A 197 -11.56 -30.20 -34.52
C GLU A 197 -11.90 -30.40 -36.01
N GLY A 198 -10.88 -30.68 -36.77
CA GLY A 198 -11.01 -31.22 -38.13
C GLY A 198 -11.47 -32.65 -38.07
N GLU A 199 -12.79 -32.87 -38.20
CA GLU A 199 -13.38 -34.07 -38.73
C GLU A 199 -12.88 -34.27 -40.16
N GLU A 200 -12.14 -35.36 -40.39
CA GLU A 200 -12.07 -36.12 -41.64
C GLU A 200 -11.12 -37.31 -41.43
N GLY A 201 -11.59 -38.52 -41.48
CA GLY A 201 -11.85 -39.39 -42.56
C GLY A 201 -11.64 -40.82 -42.07
N GLU A 202 -12.71 -41.54 -42.01
CA GLU A 202 -12.78 -43.01 -42.09
C GLU A 202 -12.04 -43.50 -43.34
N GLU A 203 -11.14 -44.48 -43.17
CA GLU A 203 -11.02 -45.68 -44.00
C GLU A 203 -9.81 -46.54 -43.57
N GLY A 204 -10.11 -47.63 -42.93
CA GLY A 204 -9.80 -49.01 -43.29
C GLY A 204 -8.31 -49.40 -43.39
N ILE A 205 -7.92 -50.40 -42.60
CA ILE A 205 -7.38 -51.69 -43.08
C ILE A 205 -7.12 -52.60 -41.87
N GLU A 206 -7.67 -53.79 -42.01
CA GLU A 206 -7.52 -55.04 -41.25
C GLU A 206 -6.08 -55.48 -41.00
N GLY A 207 -5.95 -56.31 -39.95
CA GLY A 207 -4.96 -57.35 -39.81
C GLY A 207 -3.97 -57.12 -38.68
N GLU A 208 -3.90 -57.87 -37.66
CA GLU A 208 -3.56 -59.26 -37.50
C GLU A 208 -3.24 -59.57 -36.03
N GLU A 209 -3.62 -60.67 -35.59
CA GLU A 209 -3.52 -61.34 -34.29
C GLU A 209 -2.13 -61.33 -33.64
N GLY A 210 -2.13 -61.34 -32.32
CA GLY A 210 -0.96 -61.64 -31.50
C GLY A 210 -1.29 -61.75 -30.01
N GLU A 211 -1.62 -62.96 -29.61
CA GLU A 211 -1.80 -63.48 -28.24
C GLU A 211 -0.65 -63.22 -27.29
N GLY A 212 -1.00 -63.19 -25.99
CA GLY A 212 -0.06 -63.42 -24.89
C GLY A 212 -0.44 -62.61 -23.64
N GLU A 213 -1.35 -63.09 -22.88
CA GLU A 213 -1.27 -63.93 -21.66
C GLU A 213 -0.73 -63.24 -20.42
N GLU A 214 -1.64 -63.12 -19.47
CA GLU A 214 -1.60 -63.37 -18.02
C GLU A 214 -0.66 -62.62 -17.05
N GLY A 215 -1.29 -62.23 -15.94
CA GLY A 215 -0.71 -62.01 -14.62
C GLY A 215 -1.39 -60.85 -13.90
N GLU A 216 -2.53 -61.04 -13.39
CA GLU A 216 -3.04 -61.50 -12.08
C GLU A 216 -2.48 -60.76 -10.85
N GLU A 217 -3.45 -60.27 -10.07
CA GLU A 217 -3.50 -60.07 -8.62
C GLU A 217 -2.66 -58.93 -8.04
N GLY A 218 -3.13 -58.13 -7.15
CA GLY A 218 -4.26 -58.18 -6.23
C GLY A 218 -4.14 -57.12 -5.17
N VAL A 219 -5.26 -56.85 -4.59
CA VAL A 219 -5.54 -56.56 -3.17
C VAL A 219 -5.34 -55.15 -2.66
N GLU A 220 -6.44 -54.41 -2.50
CA GLU A 220 -7.18 -54.08 -1.25
C GLU A 220 -6.34 -53.69 -0.03
N GLY A 221 -6.80 -52.60 0.59
CA GLY A 221 -6.57 -52.28 1.98
C GLY A 221 -6.71 -50.78 2.27
N LYS A 222 -7.88 -50.27 2.49
CA LYS A 222 -8.61 -50.13 3.76
C LYS A 222 -8.05 -49.06 4.68
N GLU A 223 -8.85 -48.00 4.88
CA GLU A 223 -9.26 -47.33 6.10
C GLU A 223 -8.34 -47.37 7.34
N GLY A 224 -8.19 -46.23 7.96
CA GLY A 224 -7.68 -46.05 9.32
C GLY A 224 -7.89 -44.66 9.83
N GLU A 225 -9.10 -44.41 10.33
CA GLU A 225 -9.45 -43.45 11.37
C GLU A 225 -8.77 -43.86 12.68
N GLU A 226 -8.28 -42.88 13.46
CA GLU A 226 -8.24 -42.85 14.94
C GLU A 226 -7.48 -41.59 15.35
N LYS A 227 -8.02 -40.54 15.95
CA LYS A 227 -8.57 -40.30 17.29
C LYS A 227 -7.70 -40.79 18.45
N ALA A 228 -7.08 -39.81 19.16
CA ALA A 228 -6.70 -39.79 20.58
C ALA A 228 -6.32 -38.35 20.92
N GLU A 229 -6.98 -37.61 21.68
CA GLU A 229 -7.25 -37.47 23.13
C GLU A 229 -6.11 -37.87 24.04
N GLY A 230 -5.81 -36.94 24.98
CA GLY A 230 -5.02 -37.15 26.18
C GLY A 230 -3.97 -36.06 26.30
N GLU A 231 -3.80 -35.37 27.32
CA GLU A 231 -4.27 -35.30 28.71
C GLU A 231 -3.42 -34.23 29.41
N GLU A 232 -3.99 -33.57 30.31
CA GLU A 232 -3.56 -32.69 31.35
C GLU A 232 -2.17 -32.92 31.94
N GLY A 233 -1.54 -31.81 32.38
CA GLY A 233 -0.39 -31.80 33.24
C GLY A 233 -0.29 -30.51 34.06
N GLU A 234 -1.04 -30.42 35.13
CA GLU A 234 -0.88 -29.51 36.27
C GLU A 234 0.46 -29.71 37.00
N ALA A 235 1.10 -28.59 37.36
CA ALA A 235 1.96 -28.46 38.54
C ALA A 235 2.25 -26.97 38.74
N LYS A 236 1.66 -26.24 39.60
CA LYS A 236 1.64 -26.03 41.07
C LYS A 236 3.00 -26.10 41.74
N ALA A 237 3.47 -24.94 42.22
CA ALA A 237 4.24 -24.62 43.42
C ALA A 237 4.46 -23.11 43.45
N GLU A 238 3.84 -22.32 44.26
CA GLU A 238 3.99 -22.03 45.68
C GLU A 238 5.41 -21.62 46.10
N GLY A 239 5.46 -20.43 46.68
CA GLY A 239 6.57 -19.86 47.46
C GLY A 239 6.40 -18.34 47.50
N GLU A 240 5.52 -17.76 48.31
CA GLU A 240 5.66 -17.23 49.67
C GLU A 240 7.14 -17.01 50.05
N GLU A 241 7.59 -15.89 50.55
CA GLU A 241 7.19 -15.12 51.71
C GLU A 241 8.17 -13.94 51.93
N LYS A 242 7.63 -12.84 52.49
CA LYS A 242 8.22 -11.95 53.51
C LYS A 242 9.48 -11.13 53.12
N ALA A 243 9.66 -9.97 53.61
CA ALA A 243 9.12 -9.18 54.71
C ALA A 243 9.65 -7.75 54.62
N LYS A 244 8.85 -6.78 55.00
CA LYS A 244 9.03 -5.80 56.09
C LYS A 244 10.43 -5.23 56.35
N GLY A 245 10.44 -3.92 56.40
CA GLY A 245 11.37 -3.10 57.20
C GLY A 245 11.42 -1.69 56.65
N LYS A 246 10.60 -0.80 57.00
CA LYS A 246 10.52 0.06 58.19
C LYS A 246 11.71 1.01 58.32
N LYS A 247 11.28 2.28 58.25
CA LYS A 247 11.69 3.42 59.12
C LYS A 247 12.89 4.25 58.71
N ASP A 248 12.57 5.45 58.54
CA ASP A 248 12.74 6.66 59.37
C ASP A 248 13.97 7.50 59.06
N SER A 249 13.68 8.68 58.67
CA SER A 249 13.85 9.95 59.39
C SER A 249 15.09 10.77 59.07
N LYS A 250 14.77 12.05 58.79
CA LYS A 250 15.50 13.22 59.23
C LYS A 250 16.80 13.59 58.50
N SER A 251 16.77 14.61 57.76
CA SER A 251 17.08 16.01 58.13
C SER A 251 16.78 16.89 56.93
#